data_2e71abee3c0bb4a00f96143bfd04b0b9
#
_entry.id   2e71abee3c0bb4a00f96143bfd04b0b9
#
_cell.length_a   1.000
_cell.length_b   1.000
_cell.length_c   1.000
_cell.angle_alpha   90.00
_cell.angle_beta   90.00
_cell.angle_gamma   90.00
#
_symmetry.space_group_name_H-M   'P 1'
#
loop_
_entity.id
_entity.type
_entity.pdbx_description
1 polymer ?
#
loop_
_entity_poly.entity_id
_entity_poly.type
_entity_poly.pdbx_seq_one_letter_code
_entity_poly.pdbx_strand_id
1 'polypeptide(L)'
;MAKIMSVRARVWNWKGPTVPPQGNFCTNASDALWERGDAMSSFRFHQWLTCEIMTDCGTVGIGNAALAPSLTKKAIDEFYAPLVIDEDPFDYAYLWEKMYRRTHAWGRKGVGMVAISAIDIAIWDLMGKLANKPVFKLLGGRTKEKIPVYYSKLYAGAIEAMQAEAEEALKNGYTGFKTRGGYGPKDGMAGMRENLKRVEAVRGVIGYDTD
;
A
#
# COMPACT_ATOMS: atom_id res chain seq x y z
N MET A 1 -11.86 28.23 -11.95
CA MET A 1 -11.00 27.07 -11.65
C MET A 1 -11.30 26.71 -10.20
N ALA A 2 -11.44 25.42 -9.90
CA ALA A 2 -11.70 24.96 -8.54
C ALA A 2 -10.46 25.16 -7.66
N LYS A 3 -10.63 25.54 -6.41
CA LYS A 3 -9.53 25.74 -5.46
C LYS A 3 -9.65 24.75 -4.30
N ILE A 4 -8.53 24.23 -3.86
CA ILE A 4 -8.45 23.38 -2.68
C ILE A 4 -8.71 24.22 -1.43
N MET A 5 -9.77 23.90 -0.71
CA MET A 5 -10.19 24.61 0.50
C MET A 5 -9.75 23.94 1.79
N SER A 6 -9.65 22.62 1.77
CA SER A 6 -9.20 21.88 2.95
C SER A 6 -8.56 20.54 2.59
N VAL A 7 -7.63 20.13 3.42
CA VAL A 7 -7.03 18.79 3.43
C VAL A 7 -7.23 18.21 4.82
N ARG A 8 -7.79 17.02 4.91
CA ARG A 8 -8.10 16.36 6.18
C ARG A 8 -7.64 14.91 6.17
N ALA A 9 -6.74 14.57 7.07
CA ALA A 9 -6.32 13.19 7.27
C ALA A 9 -7.04 12.55 8.47
N ARG A 10 -7.52 11.30 8.28
CA ARG A 10 -8.18 10.52 9.34
C ARG A 10 -7.53 9.15 9.46
N VAL A 11 -7.26 8.73 10.69
CA VAL A 11 -6.79 7.38 11.00
C VAL A 11 -7.98 6.52 11.39
N TRP A 12 -8.13 5.40 10.71
CA TRP A 12 -9.15 4.41 10.97
C TRP A 12 -8.53 3.21 11.67
N ASN A 13 -9.19 2.73 12.71
CA ASN A 13 -8.77 1.55 13.45
C ASN A 13 -9.78 0.43 13.20
N TRP A 14 -9.29 -0.71 12.74
CA TRP A 14 -10.09 -1.92 12.66
C TRP A 14 -10.29 -2.50 14.06
N LYS A 15 -11.53 -2.69 14.46
CA LYS A 15 -11.92 -3.25 15.77
C LYS A 15 -12.32 -4.72 15.72
N GLY A 16 -12.33 -5.31 14.53
CA GLY A 16 -12.64 -6.73 14.36
C GLY A 16 -11.49 -7.65 14.76
N PRO A 17 -11.70 -8.97 14.72
CA PRO A 17 -10.66 -9.93 15.01
C PRO A 17 -9.49 -9.73 14.04
N THR A 18 -8.31 -9.51 14.57
CA THR A 18 -7.08 -9.55 13.79
C THR A 18 -6.51 -10.95 13.90
N VAL A 19 -6.46 -11.66 12.78
CA VAL A 19 -5.66 -12.87 12.69
C VAL A 19 -4.26 -12.42 12.26
N PRO A 20 -3.29 -12.36 13.18
CA PRO A 20 -1.93 -12.07 12.76
C PRO A 20 -1.47 -13.16 11.80
N PRO A 21 -0.63 -12.85 10.81
CA PRO A 21 -0.06 -13.86 9.92
C PRO A 21 0.57 -14.96 10.77
N GLN A 22 0.10 -16.19 10.58
CA GLN A 22 0.66 -17.33 11.30
C GLN A 22 2.01 -17.68 10.68
N GLY A 23 3.00 -17.92 11.52
CA GLY A 23 4.34 -18.34 11.08
C GLY A 23 5.38 -17.24 11.06
N ASN A 24 6.53 -17.56 10.50
CA ASN A 24 7.62 -16.63 10.30
C ASN A 24 7.24 -15.64 9.20
N PHE A 25 7.51 -14.38 9.44
CA PHE A 25 7.16 -13.31 8.53
C PHE A 25 8.34 -12.37 8.36
N CYS A 26 9.05 -12.55 7.27
CA CYS A 26 10.16 -11.68 6.89
C CYS A 26 9.80 -10.96 5.60
N THR A 27 9.52 -9.66 5.67
CA THR A 27 9.09 -8.85 4.53
C THR A 27 10.12 -7.85 4.06
N ASN A 28 11.08 -7.52 4.90
CA ASN A 28 12.13 -6.54 4.61
C ASN A 28 13.37 -6.79 5.50
N ALA A 29 14.43 -6.06 5.22
CA ALA A 29 15.69 -6.21 5.96
C ALA A 29 15.58 -5.92 7.47
N SER A 30 14.64 -5.10 7.89
CA SER A 30 14.42 -4.80 9.32
C SER A 30 13.93 -6.03 10.08
N ASP A 31 13.10 -6.85 9.45
CA ASP A 31 12.53 -8.04 10.09
C ASP A 31 13.61 -9.08 10.47
N ALA A 32 14.79 -9.00 9.83
CA ALA A 32 15.91 -9.88 10.12
C ALA A 32 16.63 -9.56 11.45
N LEU A 33 16.41 -8.37 12.01
CA LEU A 33 17.07 -7.90 13.23
C LEU A 33 16.20 -8.00 14.48
N TRP A 34 14.88 -8.19 14.30
CA TRP A 34 13.92 -8.19 15.40
C TRP A 34 13.55 -9.61 15.81
N GLU A 35 13.35 -9.80 17.11
CA GLU A 35 12.78 -11.04 17.63
C GLU A 35 11.28 -11.06 17.33
N ARG A 36 10.70 -12.27 17.27
CA ARG A 36 9.29 -12.45 17.05
C ARG A 36 8.48 -11.78 18.16
N GLY A 37 7.49 -11.02 17.76
CA GLY A 37 6.58 -10.35 18.69
C GLY A 37 6.91 -8.89 18.97
N ASP A 38 8.03 -8.37 18.47
CA ASP A 38 8.33 -6.96 18.58
C ASP A 38 7.33 -6.11 17.80
N ALA A 39 6.62 -5.25 18.54
CA ALA A 39 5.58 -4.38 18.00
C ALA A 39 6.13 -3.17 17.20
N MET A 40 7.41 -3.17 16.87
CA MET A 40 8.12 -2.05 16.23
C MET A 40 7.90 -1.94 14.72
N SER A 41 7.14 -2.84 14.10
CA SER A 41 6.76 -2.71 12.70
C SER A 41 5.95 -1.44 12.47
N SER A 42 6.38 -0.60 11.54
CA SER A 42 5.65 0.59 11.10
C SER A 42 4.35 0.25 10.36
N PHE A 43 4.20 -1.00 9.94
CA PHE A 43 3.02 -1.49 9.25
C PHE A 43 2.08 -2.20 10.23
N ARG A 44 0.91 -1.60 10.42
CA ARG A 44 -0.15 -2.15 11.26
C ARG A 44 -1.35 -2.52 10.41
N PHE A 45 -1.63 -3.80 10.26
CA PHE A 45 -2.75 -4.32 9.46
C PHE A 45 -4.14 -3.87 9.92
N HIS A 46 -4.26 -3.36 11.13
CA HIS A 46 -5.52 -2.89 11.72
C HIS A 46 -5.68 -1.37 11.75
N GLN A 47 -4.75 -0.64 11.13
CA GLN A 47 -4.82 0.81 11.01
C GLN A 47 -4.68 1.24 9.55
N TRP A 48 -5.47 2.23 9.16
CA TRP A 48 -5.49 2.82 7.83
C TRP A 48 -5.68 4.32 7.92
N LEU A 49 -5.15 5.05 6.97
CA LEU A 49 -5.35 6.49 6.87
C LEU A 49 -6.08 6.82 5.58
N THR A 50 -7.09 7.69 5.65
CA THR A 50 -7.67 8.39 4.50
C THR A 50 -7.26 9.85 4.51
N CYS A 51 -7.00 10.40 3.31
CA CYS A 51 -6.77 11.81 3.06
C CYS A 51 -7.91 12.35 2.19
N GLU A 52 -8.67 13.31 2.68
CA GLU A 52 -9.77 13.96 1.98
C GLU A 52 -9.33 15.37 1.59
N ILE A 53 -9.48 15.74 0.32
CA ILE A 53 -9.24 17.09 -0.21
C ILE A 53 -10.55 17.63 -0.73
N MET A 54 -10.99 18.75 -0.20
CA MET A 54 -12.25 19.39 -0.61
C MET A 54 -11.98 20.72 -1.32
N THR A 55 -12.70 20.97 -2.40
CA THR A 55 -12.65 22.24 -3.15
C THR A 55 -13.75 23.22 -2.73
N ASP A 56 -13.62 24.45 -3.21
CA ASP A 56 -14.61 25.54 -3.09
C ASP A 56 -15.98 25.20 -3.69
N CYS A 57 -16.04 24.34 -4.71
CA CYS A 57 -17.28 23.82 -5.27
C CYS A 57 -17.86 22.60 -4.52
N GLY A 58 -17.25 22.17 -3.41
CA GLY A 58 -17.69 21.06 -2.58
C GLY A 58 -17.31 19.66 -3.08
N THR A 59 -16.58 19.54 -4.20
CA THR A 59 -16.09 18.25 -4.66
C THR A 59 -14.99 17.75 -3.73
N VAL A 60 -15.05 16.45 -3.37
CA VAL A 60 -14.07 15.80 -2.48
C VAL A 60 -13.32 14.71 -3.20
N GLY A 61 -11.98 14.81 -3.17
CA GLY A 61 -11.06 13.76 -3.58
C GLY A 61 -10.57 12.96 -2.38
N ILE A 62 -10.35 11.66 -2.56
CA ILE A 62 -9.95 10.72 -1.50
C ILE A 62 -8.66 10.00 -1.89
N GLY A 63 -7.66 10.11 -1.01
CA GLY A 63 -6.44 9.30 -1.05
C GLY A 63 -6.31 8.43 0.19
N ASN A 64 -5.28 7.61 0.23
CA ASN A 64 -5.07 6.72 1.37
C ASN A 64 -3.59 6.43 1.64
N ALA A 65 -3.30 5.96 2.87
CA ALA A 65 -2.00 5.47 3.27
C ALA A 65 -2.12 4.41 4.37
N ALA A 66 -1.16 3.50 4.44
CA ALA A 66 -1.15 2.43 5.44
C ALA A 66 0.10 2.43 6.33
N LEU A 67 1.21 3.02 5.90
CA LEU A 67 2.45 3.05 6.68
C LEU A 67 2.40 4.14 7.75
N ALA A 68 2.65 3.75 9.00
CA ALA A 68 2.70 4.64 10.16
C ALA A 68 1.56 5.69 10.16
N PRO A 69 0.27 5.29 10.18
CA PRO A 69 -0.84 6.19 9.89
C PRO A 69 -0.89 7.44 10.77
N SER A 70 -0.57 7.31 12.05
CA SER A 70 -0.57 8.45 12.98
C SER A 70 0.53 9.48 12.68
N LEU A 71 1.73 9.02 12.31
CA LEU A 71 2.82 9.90 11.88
C LEU A 71 2.52 10.52 10.52
N THR A 72 1.98 9.73 9.59
CA THR A 72 1.56 10.21 8.27
C THR A 72 0.48 11.25 8.37
N LYS A 73 -0.52 11.06 9.27
CA LYS A 73 -1.54 12.08 9.55
C LYS A 73 -0.90 13.38 10.01
N LYS A 74 -0.01 13.31 11.00
CA LYS A 74 0.67 14.50 11.52
C LYS A 74 1.49 15.22 10.43
N ALA A 75 2.18 14.47 9.58
CA ALA A 75 2.90 15.03 8.44
C ALA A 75 1.95 15.74 7.47
N ILE A 76 0.82 15.13 7.12
CA ILE A 76 -0.19 15.75 6.26
C ILE A 76 -0.71 17.04 6.90
N ASP A 77 -1.24 16.96 8.11
CA ASP A 77 -1.95 18.08 8.73
C ASP A 77 -1.04 19.30 8.98
N GLU A 78 0.20 19.08 9.42
CA GLU A 78 1.09 20.16 9.86
C GLU A 78 2.05 20.68 8.78
N PHE A 79 2.45 19.82 7.83
CA PHE A 79 3.52 20.18 6.90
C PHE A 79 3.07 20.23 5.44
N TYR A 80 2.20 19.31 5.00
CA TYR A 80 1.84 19.21 3.58
C TYR A 80 0.53 19.92 3.23
N ALA A 81 -0.50 19.84 4.08
CA ALA A 81 -1.77 20.49 3.83
C ALA A 81 -1.64 22.01 3.55
N PRO A 82 -0.85 22.78 4.34
CA PRO A 82 -0.68 24.21 4.07
C PRO A 82 -0.03 24.52 2.70
N LEU A 83 0.64 23.56 2.08
CA LEU A 83 1.30 23.75 0.78
C LEU A 83 0.35 23.65 -0.40
N VAL A 84 -0.81 23.01 -0.22
CA VAL A 84 -1.77 22.75 -1.31
C VAL A 84 -3.10 23.48 -1.15
N ILE A 85 -3.37 24.08 0.00
CA ILE A 85 -4.56 24.94 0.20
C ILE A 85 -4.44 26.17 -0.71
N ASP A 86 -5.59 26.64 -1.25
CA ASP A 86 -5.77 27.74 -2.21
C ASP A 86 -5.22 27.47 -3.62
N GLU A 87 -4.63 26.31 -3.86
CA GLU A 87 -4.08 25.91 -5.15
C GLU A 87 -5.15 25.23 -6.05
N ASP A 88 -4.87 25.22 -7.37
CA ASP A 88 -5.68 24.48 -8.34
C ASP A 88 -5.27 22.99 -8.34
N PRO A 89 -6.19 22.04 -8.13
CA PRO A 89 -5.85 20.62 -8.17
C PRO A 89 -5.31 20.15 -9.53
N PHE A 90 -5.60 20.85 -10.62
CA PHE A 90 -5.06 20.50 -11.94
C PHE A 90 -3.58 20.86 -12.12
N ASP A 91 -3.01 21.66 -11.24
CA ASP A 91 -1.56 21.89 -11.16
C ASP A 91 -0.82 20.76 -10.42
N TYR A 92 -1.31 19.55 -10.51
CA TYR A 92 -0.88 18.38 -9.73
C TYR A 92 0.64 18.15 -9.74
N ALA A 93 1.30 18.31 -10.88
CA ALA A 93 2.76 18.13 -11.01
C ALA A 93 3.53 19.21 -10.22
N TYR A 94 3.07 20.46 -10.27
CA TYR A 94 3.62 21.54 -9.47
C TYR A 94 3.39 21.31 -7.99
N LEU A 95 2.19 20.86 -7.58
CA LEU A 95 1.86 20.59 -6.18
C LEU A 95 2.73 19.45 -5.62
N TRP A 96 2.94 18.40 -6.41
CA TRP A 96 3.83 17.31 -6.03
C TRP A 96 5.26 17.80 -5.81
N GLU A 97 5.84 18.56 -6.78
CA GLU A 97 7.16 19.15 -6.67
C GLU A 97 7.28 20.11 -5.50
N LYS A 98 6.26 20.93 -5.27
CA LYS A 98 6.22 21.89 -4.15
C LYS A 98 6.30 21.15 -2.81
N MET A 99 5.52 20.09 -2.62
CA MET A 99 5.56 19.24 -1.42
C MET A 99 6.93 18.57 -1.26
N TYR A 100 7.46 17.96 -2.33
CA TYR A 100 8.72 17.25 -2.30
C TYR A 100 9.90 18.18 -1.97
N ARG A 101 10.02 19.30 -2.67
CA ARG A 101 11.14 20.24 -2.47
C ARG A 101 11.12 20.91 -1.12
N ARG A 102 9.96 21.25 -0.61
CA ARG A 102 9.82 21.89 0.73
C ARG A 102 10.23 20.96 1.86
N THR A 103 10.16 19.67 1.65
CA THR A 103 10.43 18.69 2.71
C THR A 103 11.59 17.73 2.36
N HIS A 104 12.31 17.94 1.25
CA HIS A 104 13.31 16.99 0.79
C HIS A 104 14.44 16.70 1.80
N ALA A 105 14.71 17.63 2.71
CA ALA A 105 15.74 17.45 3.74
C ALA A 105 15.41 16.29 4.70
N TRP A 106 14.12 16.02 4.95
CA TRP A 106 13.64 14.99 5.87
C TRP A 106 12.53 14.10 5.30
N GLY A 107 11.87 14.50 4.21
CA GLY A 107 10.69 13.86 3.66
C GLY A 107 10.93 12.98 2.42
N ARG A 108 12.19 12.81 1.97
CA ARG A 108 12.53 12.11 0.71
C ARG A 108 12.13 10.62 0.66
N LYS A 109 11.89 9.99 1.79
CA LYS A 109 11.52 8.58 1.91
C LYS A 109 10.71 8.35 3.18
N GLY A 110 10.09 7.19 3.30
CA GLY A 110 9.29 6.83 4.46
C GLY A 110 8.06 7.72 4.62
N VAL A 111 7.78 8.18 5.82
CA VAL A 111 6.54 8.90 6.18
C VAL A 111 6.29 10.13 5.30
N GLY A 112 7.34 10.88 4.95
CA GLY A 112 7.21 12.05 4.07
C GLY A 112 6.63 11.69 2.72
N MET A 113 7.21 10.68 2.04
CA MET A 113 6.71 10.22 0.75
C MET A 113 5.33 9.58 0.84
N VAL A 114 5.04 8.87 1.92
CA VAL A 114 3.71 8.29 2.16
C VAL A 114 2.66 9.37 2.29
N ALA A 115 2.97 10.48 2.98
CA ALA A 115 2.08 11.64 3.12
C ALA A 115 1.85 12.34 1.77
N ILE A 116 2.92 12.59 0.99
CA ILE A 116 2.81 13.14 -0.37
C ILE A 116 1.93 12.24 -1.24
N SER A 117 2.16 10.92 -1.22
CA SER A 117 1.38 9.96 -2.01
C SER A 117 -0.11 9.96 -1.64
N ALA A 118 -0.45 10.07 -0.36
CA ALA A 118 -1.84 10.16 0.08
C ALA A 118 -2.54 11.41 -0.46
N ILE A 119 -1.87 12.55 -0.45
CA ILE A 119 -2.38 13.80 -1.02
C ILE A 119 -2.46 13.70 -2.55
N ASP A 120 -1.44 13.19 -3.20
CA ASP A 120 -1.39 13.03 -4.66
C ASP A 120 -2.53 12.14 -5.18
N ILE A 121 -2.76 10.99 -4.54
CA ILE A 121 -3.91 10.13 -4.87
C ILE A 121 -5.23 10.89 -4.71
N ALA A 122 -5.39 11.67 -3.63
CA ALA A 122 -6.58 12.48 -3.41
C ALA A 122 -6.75 13.57 -4.49
N ILE A 123 -5.67 14.19 -4.94
CA ILE A 123 -5.68 15.17 -6.04
C ILE A 123 -6.11 14.50 -7.35
N TRP A 124 -5.58 13.32 -7.69
CA TRP A 124 -5.98 12.57 -8.89
C TRP A 124 -7.45 12.17 -8.87
N ASP A 125 -7.97 11.68 -7.71
CA ASP A 125 -9.39 11.37 -7.54
C ASP A 125 -10.26 12.63 -7.69
N LEU A 126 -9.82 13.74 -7.12
CA LEU A 126 -10.48 15.03 -7.22
C LEU A 126 -10.56 15.53 -8.67
N MET A 127 -9.43 15.50 -9.39
CA MET A 127 -9.37 15.86 -10.80
C MET A 127 -10.30 15.00 -11.66
N GLY A 128 -10.34 13.69 -11.40
CA GLY A 128 -11.26 12.76 -12.06
C GLY A 128 -12.71 13.15 -11.88
N LYS A 129 -13.10 13.50 -10.65
CA LYS A 129 -14.45 13.94 -10.31
C LYS A 129 -14.79 15.29 -10.94
N LEU A 130 -13.91 16.26 -10.86
CA LEU A 130 -14.08 17.59 -11.47
C LEU A 130 -14.19 17.51 -13.00
N ALA A 131 -13.40 16.67 -13.63
CA ALA A 131 -13.43 16.45 -15.07
C ALA A 131 -14.55 15.48 -15.53
N ASN A 132 -15.28 14.86 -14.59
CA ASN A 132 -16.22 13.77 -14.86
C ASN A 132 -15.61 12.65 -15.72
N LYS A 133 -14.38 12.25 -15.38
CA LYS A 133 -13.63 11.17 -16.04
C LYS A 133 -12.96 10.27 -15.01
N PRO A 134 -12.93 8.95 -15.24
CA PRO A 134 -12.12 8.07 -14.40
C PRO A 134 -10.63 8.39 -14.56
N VAL A 135 -9.86 8.23 -13.48
CA VAL A 135 -8.44 8.60 -13.43
C VAL A 135 -7.63 8.01 -14.59
N PHE A 136 -7.89 6.76 -14.98
CA PHE A 136 -7.17 6.14 -16.10
C PHE A 136 -7.33 6.90 -17.42
N LYS A 137 -8.45 7.64 -17.62
CA LYS A 137 -8.65 8.51 -18.79
C LYS A 137 -7.78 9.75 -18.73
N LEU A 138 -7.53 10.29 -17.55
CA LEU A 138 -6.62 11.43 -17.35
C LEU A 138 -5.16 11.00 -17.54
N LEU A 139 -4.85 9.74 -17.28
CA LEU A 139 -3.51 9.13 -17.44
C LEU A 139 -3.23 8.63 -18.88
N GLY A 140 -4.03 9.00 -19.86
CA GLY A 140 -3.80 8.64 -21.27
C GLY A 140 -4.78 7.59 -21.82
N GLY A 141 -5.68 7.06 -21.00
CA GLY A 141 -6.74 6.15 -21.43
C GLY A 141 -6.41 4.68 -21.25
N ARG A 142 -7.29 3.83 -21.76
CA ARG A 142 -7.20 2.38 -21.61
C ARG A 142 -6.23 1.76 -22.62
N THR A 143 -5.22 1.08 -22.14
CA THR A 143 -4.26 0.32 -22.96
C THR A 143 -4.61 -1.17 -23.05
N LYS A 144 -5.35 -1.70 -22.07
CA LYS A 144 -5.78 -3.11 -22.03
C LYS A 144 -7.22 -3.20 -21.54
N GLU A 145 -7.96 -4.21 -22.00
CA GLU A 145 -9.33 -4.48 -21.53
C GLU A 145 -9.33 -5.18 -20.18
N LYS A 146 -8.40 -6.12 -19.99
CA LYS A 146 -8.20 -6.86 -18.75
C LYS A 146 -6.75 -6.74 -18.30
N ILE A 147 -6.55 -6.52 -17.03
CA ILE A 147 -5.23 -6.45 -16.41
C ILE A 147 -4.99 -7.80 -15.72
N PRO A 148 -3.92 -8.53 -16.05
CA PRO A 148 -3.53 -9.73 -15.32
C PRO A 148 -3.26 -9.38 -13.86
N VAL A 149 -3.73 -10.22 -12.97
CA VAL A 149 -3.50 -10.07 -11.51
C VAL A 149 -2.94 -11.36 -10.95
N TYR A 150 -2.17 -11.24 -9.88
CA TYR A 150 -1.68 -12.40 -9.13
C TYR A 150 -2.30 -12.44 -7.73
N TYR A 151 -2.40 -13.63 -7.17
CA TYR A 151 -2.82 -13.83 -5.80
C TYR A 151 -1.69 -13.47 -4.83
N SER A 152 -1.88 -12.42 -4.04
CA SER A 152 -0.82 -11.82 -3.20
C SER A 152 -1.01 -12.10 -1.71
N LYS A 153 -1.47 -13.27 -1.33
CA LYS A 153 -1.75 -13.59 0.06
C LYS A 153 -0.80 -14.63 0.63
N LEU A 154 -0.76 -15.83 0.25
CA LEU A 154 0.15 -16.93 0.61
C LEU A 154 1.26 -16.59 1.63
N TYR A 155 0.86 -16.26 2.85
CA TYR A 155 1.80 -16.01 3.94
C TYR A 155 2.46 -17.31 4.38
N ALA A 156 3.73 -17.24 4.80
CA ALA A 156 4.44 -18.40 5.31
C ALA A 156 3.73 -18.97 6.55
N GLY A 157 3.24 -20.18 6.43
CA GLY A 157 2.49 -20.92 7.44
C GLY A 157 2.77 -22.41 7.36
N ALA A 158 1.84 -23.23 7.86
CA ALA A 158 1.85 -24.66 7.64
C ALA A 158 1.72 -24.95 6.14
N ILE A 159 2.46 -25.93 5.65
CA ILE A 159 2.54 -26.27 4.21
C ILE A 159 1.15 -26.63 3.69
N GLU A 160 0.41 -27.45 4.42
CA GLU A 160 -0.93 -27.92 4.04
C GLU A 160 -1.93 -26.75 3.92
N ALA A 161 -1.82 -25.75 4.80
CA ALA A 161 -2.68 -24.55 4.74
C ALA A 161 -2.34 -23.70 3.51
N MET A 162 -1.05 -23.54 3.20
CA MET A 162 -0.61 -22.83 2.00
C MET A 162 -1.05 -23.53 0.72
N GLN A 163 -0.99 -24.85 0.68
CA GLN A 163 -1.46 -25.67 -0.45
C GLN A 163 -2.97 -25.51 -0.65
N ALA A 164 -3.76 -25.63 0.41
CA ALA A 164 -5.21 -25.47 0.33
C ALA A 164 -5.60 -24.04 -0.11
N GLU A 165 -4.89 -23.02 0.37
CA GLU A 165 -5.10 -21.63 -0.05
C GLU A 165 -4.75 -21.42 -1.53
N ALA A 166 -3.67 -22.04 -2.01
CA ALA A 166 -3.27 -22.00 -3.42
C ALA A 166 -4.29 -22.70 -4.34
N GLU A 167 -4.81 -23.87 -3.93
CA GLU A 167 -5.86 -24.58 -4.64
C GLU A 167 -7.14 -23.75 -4.78
N GLU A 168 -7.56 -23.08 -3.70
CA GLU A 168 -8.73 -22.21 -3.73
C GLU A 168 -8.51 -21.02 -4.66
N ALA A 169 -7.33 -20.42 -4.64
CA ALA A 169 -7.00 -19.33 -5.54
C ALA A 169 -6.97 -19.75 -7.01
N LEU A 170 -6.46 -20.94 -7.33
CA LEU A 170 -6.56 -21.54 -8.68
C LEU A 170 -8.01 -21.71 -9.12
N LYS A 171 -8.88 -22.25 -8.26
CA LYS A 171 -10.33 -22.40 -8.53
C LYS A 171 -10.99 -21.05 -8.81
N ASN A 172 -10.50 -19.98 -8.19
CA ASN A 172 -10.96 -18.61 -8.41
C ASN A 172 -10.36 -17.95 -9.67
N GLY A 173 -9.55 -18.68 -10.46
CA GLY A 173 -9.03 -18.25 -11.75
C GLY A 173 -7.74 -17.41 -11.68
N TYR A 174 -7.03 -17.40 -10.57
CA TYR A 174 -5.71 -16.76 -10.49
C TYR A 174 -4.67 -17.62 -11.22
N THR A 175 -3.84 -16.98 -12.05
CA THR A 175 -2.78 -17.61 -12.83
C THR A 175 -1.38 -17.18 -12.40
N GLY A 176 -1.28 -16.27 -11.44
CA GLY A 176 -0.03 -15.82 -10.85
C GLY A 176 -0.14 -15.82 -9.33
N PHE A 177 0.94 -16.15 -8.63
CA PHE A 177 0.98 -16.28 -7.18
C PHE A 177 2.19 -15.59 -6.58
N LYS A 178 2.00 -14.93 -5.44
CA LYS A 178 3.09 -14.37 -4.67
C LYS A 178 3.05 -14.94 -3.26
N THR A 179 4.10 -15.65 -2.88
CA THR A 179 4.34 -16.08 -1.51
C THR A 179 5.29 -15.12 -0.78
N ARG A 180 5.27 -15.17 0.54
CA ARG A 180 6.21 -14.44 1.40
C ARG A 180 7.12 -15.44 2.11
N GLY A 181 8.43 -15.15 2.12
CA GLY A 181 9.38 -15.93 2.90
C GLY A 181 9.08 -15.84 4.39
N GLY A 182 9.14 -16.96 5.09
CA GLY A 182 8.98 -17.02 6.54
C GLY A 182 10.27 -16.87 7.31
N TYR A 183 11.40 -17.02 6.62
CA TYR A 183 12.74 -17.00 7.19
C TYR A 183 13.59 -15.97 6.44
N GLY A 184 14.47 -15.28 7.19
CA GLY A 184 15.35 -14.25 6.68
C GLY A 184 16.83 -14.59 6.84
N PRO A 185 17.72 -13.63 6.57
CA PRO A 185 19.17 -13.84 6.62
C PRO A 185 19.70 -14.39 7.96
N LYS A 186 19.08 -14.02 9.08
CA LYS A 186 19.45 -14.50 10.42
C LYS A 186 19.24 -16.00 10.63
N ASP A 187 18.36 -16.60 9.86
CA ASP A 187 18.00 -18.02 9.95
C ASP A 187 18.94 -18.91 9.11
N GLY A 188 19.85 -18.29 8.36
CA GLY A 188 20.88 -18.95 7.58
C GLY A 188 20.35 -19.98 6.59
N MET A 189 21.17 -21.00 6.30
CA MET A 189 20.83 -22.07 5.36
C MET A 189 19.65 -22.93 5.81
N ALA A 190 19.43 -23.06 7.12
CA ALA A 190 18.26 -23.80 7.63
C ALA A 190 16.95 -23.08 7.27
N GLY A 191 16.88 -21.78 7.51
CA GLY A 191 15.73 -20.97 7.13
C GLY A 191 15.50 -20.95 5.61
N MET A 192 16.56 -20.87 4.82
CA MET A 192 16.45 -20.96 3.36
C MET A 192 15.83 -22.29 2.91
N ARG A 193 16.24 -23.42 3.46
CA ARG A 193 15.64 -24.73 3.16
C ARG A 193 14.17 -24.79 3.51
N GLU A 194 13.77 -24.19 4.62
CA GLU A 194 12.37 -24.12 5.02
C GLU A 194 11.54 -23.23 4.07
N ASN A 195 12.10 -22.14 3.54
CA ASN A 195 11.44 -21.35 2.50
C ASN A 195 11.29 -22.16 1.20
N LEU A 196 12.34 -22.88 0.78
CA LEU A 196 12.29 -23.73 -0.43
C LEU A 196 11.21 -24.81 -0.34
N LYS A 197 11.10 -25.53 0.79
CA LYS A 197 10.03 -26.52 1.00
C LYS A 197 8.64 -25.93 0.76
N ARG A 198 8.38 -24.72 1.22
CA ARG A 198 7.10 -24.03 1.02
C ARG A 198 6.86 -23.66 -0.43
N VAL A 199 7.88 -23.16 -1.10
CA VAL A 199 7.80 -22.87 -2.55
C VAL A 199 7.54 -24.14 -3.35
N GLU A 200 8.26 -25.23 -3.07
CA GLU A 200 8.06 -26.53 -3.72
C GLU A 200 6.64 -27.07 -3.48
N ALA A 201 6.15 -26.97 -2.25
CA ALA A 201 4.81 -27.43 -1.89
C ALA A 201 3.71 -26.65 -2.63
N VAL A 202 3.81 -25.33 -2.70
CA VAL A 202 2.89 -24.48 -3.46
C VAL A 202 3.02 -24.77 -4.96
N ARG A 203 4.25 -24.87 -5.48
CA ARG A 203 4.51 -25.21 -6.89
C ARG A 203 3.92 -26.56 -7.29
N GLY A 204 3.96 -27.55 -6.39
CA GLY A 204 3.32 -28.86 -6.61
C GLY A 204 1.81 -28.78 -6.80
N VAL A 205 1.15 -27.77 -6.23
CA VAL A 205 -0.29 -27.52 -6.38
C VAL A 205 -0.60 -26.72 -7.64
N ILE A 206 0.11 -25.59 -7.84
CA ILE A 206 -0.21 -24.65 -8.93
C ILE A 206 0.35 -25.09 -10.29
N GLY A 207 1.27 -26.07 -10.33
CA GLY A 207 1.93 -26.52 -11.56
C GLY A 207 2.98 -25.53 -12.07
N TYR A 208 3.55 -25.80 -13.24
CA TYR A 208 4.62 -24.99 -13.85
C TYR A 208 4.12 -24.03 -14.94
N ASP A 209 2.84 -24.14 -15.32
CA ASP A 209 2.19 -23.25 -16.31
C ASP A 209 1.59 -21.98 -15.67
N THR A 210 1.78 -21.81 -14.37
CA THR A 210 1.38 -20.63 -13.57
C THR A 210 2.61 -19.86 -13.09
N ASP A 211 2.50 -18.53 -13.02
CA ASP A 211 3.56 -17.63 -12.50
C ASP A 211 3.63 -17.60 -10.96
#